data_5fc359356efea5e4c7665dfb86acbe64
#
_entry.id   5fc359356efea5e4c7665dfb86acbe64
#
_cell.length_a   1.000
_cell.length_b   1.000
_cell.length_c   1.000
_cell.angle_alpha   90.00
_cell.angle_beta   90.00
_cell.angle_gamma   90.00
#
_symmetry.space_group_name_H-M   'P 1'
#
loop_
_entity.id
_entity.type
_entity.pdbx_description
1 polymer ?
#
loop_
_entity_poly.entity_id
_entity_poly.type
_entity_poly.pdbx_seq_one_letter_code
_entity_poly.pdbx_strand_id
1 'polypeptide(L)'
;MAHSSILERIAPADKAPIALIEDEPALNITIVYEDPTAREWATEMWGRMTQMAGEEHISVSSWSIDSLARPEMFAEAVSSAARADVIVIAVSAAEKLPIDLCVWIAAWVPRRARRAGSLAALIRLPQEPDCQAFSTRDFLRLVALKAGLAFFPRECVLPLASPDFSGMETIKDKTGSMTPVFA
;
A
#
# COMPACT_ATOMS: atom_id res chain seq x y z
N MET A 1 0.36 -7.69 -82.84
CA MET A 1 -0.01 -6.72 -81.82
C MET A 1 -0.68 -7.47 -80.68
N ALA A 2 0.09 -7.78 -79.67
CA ALA A 2 -0.38 -8.57 -78.54
C ALA A 2 -0.26 -7.71 -77.29
N HIS A 3 -1.41 -7.32 -76.69
CA HIS A 3 -1.48 -6.68 -75.40
C HIS A 3 -1.53 -7.77 -74.31
N SER A 4 -0.41 -7.89 -73.63
CA SER A 4 -0.30 -8.75 -72.44
C SER A 4 -0.79 -7.98 -71.23
N SER A 5 -1.92 -8.41 -70.68
CA SER A 5 -2.50 -7.86 -69.43
C SER A 5 -1.88 -8.61 -68.26
N ILE A 6 -1.03 -7.92 -67.52
CA ILE A 6 -0.47 -8.41 -66.28
C ILE A 6 -1.46 -8.04 -65.20
N LEU A 7 -2.33 -9.02 -64.79
CA LEU A 7 -3.09 -8.91 -63.55
C LEU A 7 -2.16 -9.30 -62.41
N GLU A 8 -1.65 -8.31 -61.75
CA GLU A 8 -0.87 -8.44 -60.54
C GLU A 8 -1.77 -8.94 -59.42
N ARG A 9 -1.49 -10.16 -58.99
CA ARG A 9 -2.21 -10.84 -57.93
C ARG A 9 -1.79 -10.22 -56.57
N ILE A 10 -2.59 -9.27 -56.05
CA ILE A 10 -2.43 -8.76 -54.71
C ILE A 10 -2.84 -9.89 -53.73
N ALA A 11 -1.84 -10.46 -53.07
CA ALA A 11 -2.07 -11.37 -51.95
C ALA A 11 -2.73 -10.62 -50.79
N PRO A 12 -3.72 -11.17 -50.10
CA PRO A 12 -4.30 -10.56 -48.93
C PRO A 12 -3.21 -10.43 -47.84
N ALA A 13 -2.97 -9.23 -47.39
CA ALA A 13 -2.10 -8.95 -46.27
C ALA A 13 -2.56 -9.77 -45.08
N ASP A 14 -1.65 -10.64 -44.64
CA ASP A 14 -1.78 -11.42 -43.40
C ASP A 14 -2.10 -10.43 -42.28
N LYS A 15 -3.34 -10.54 -41.73
CA LYS A 15 -3.74 -9.82 -40.54
C LYS A 15 -2.90 -10.38 -39.39
N ALA A 16 -1.77 -9.74 -39.11
CA ALA A 16 -1.09 -9.95 -37.84
C ALA A 16 -2.13 -9.87 -36.71
N PRO A 17 -2.16 -10.81 -35.78
CA PRO A 17 -3.06 -10.73 -34.64
C PRO A 17 -2.76 -9.42 -33.94
N ILE A 18 -3.78 -8.58 -33.83
CA ILE A 18 -3.76 -7.40 -32.97
C ILE A 18 -3.50 -7.98 -31.58
N ALA A 19 -2.26 -7.85 -31.11
CA ALA A 19 -1.96 -8.14 -29.71
C ALA A 19 -2.98 -7.36 -28.91
N LEU A 20 -3.83 -8.08 -28.15
CA LEU A 20 -4.68 -7.49 -27.15
C LEU A 20 -3.73 -6.70 -26.26
N ILE A 21 -3.76 -5.39 -26.37
CA ILE A 21 -3.14 -4.49 -25.41
C ILE A 21 -3.93 -4.82 -24.15
N GLU A 22 -3.33 -5.61 -23.24
CA GLU A 22 -3.85 -5.74 -21.89
C GLU A 22 -3.97 -4.31 -21.39
N ASP A 23 -5.19 -3.86 -21.11
CA ASP A 23 -5.45 -2.54 -20.57
C ASP A 23 -4.63 -2.41 -19.29
N GLU A 24 -3.51 -1.68 -19.36
CA GLU A 24 -2.74 -1.36 -18.15
C GLU A 24 -3.68 -0.63 -17.20
N PRO A 25 -3.74 -1.04 -15.93
CA PRO A 25 -4.62 -0.39 -14.98
C PRO A 25 -4.34 1.12 -14.99
N ALA A 26 -5.39 1.92 -15.10
CA ALA A 26 -5.29 3.38 -15.21
C ALA A 26 -4.60 4.01 -13.99
N LEU A 27 -4.62 3.32 -12.82
CA LEU A 27 -4.01 3.79 -11.59
C LEU A 27 -3.37 2.63 -10.80
N ASN A 28 -2.06 2.71 -10.62
CA ASN A 28 -1.29 1.73 -9.84
C ASN A 28 -0.99 2.28 -8.45
N ILE A 29 -1.33 1.50 -7.41
CA ILE A 29 -1.16 1.88 -6.03
C ILE A 29 -0.35 0.85 -5.28
N THR A 30 0.61 1.34 -4.52
CA THR A 30 1.41 0.51 -3.63
C THR A 30 1.23 0.98 -2.19
N ILE A 31 0.80 0.08 -1.32
CA ILE A 31 0.59 0.33 0.10
C ILE A 31 1.65 -0.44 0.88
N VAL A 32 2.38 0.25 1.77
CA VAL A 32 3.27 -0.38 2.75
C VAL A 32 2.82 0.03 4.14
N TYR A 33 2.64 -0.93 5.02
CA TYR A 33 2.09 -0.72 6.36
C TYR A 33 2.91 -1.44 7.43
N GLU A 34 2.92 -0.86 8.63
CA GLU A 34 3.66 -1.38 9.78
C GLU A 34 2.93 -2.54 10.47
N ASP A 35 1.65 -2.39 10.73
CA ASP A 35 0.82 -3.33 11.49
C ASP A 35 -0.62 -3.45 10.90
N PRO A 36 -1.43 -4.42 11.36
CA PRO A 36 -2.81 -4.60 10.87
C PRO A 36 -3.68 -3.35 11.01
N THR A 37 -3.54 -2.56 12.08
CA THR A 37 -4.31 -1.32 12.28
C THR A 37 -3.92 -0.25 11.24
N ALA A 38 -2.64 -0.12 10.95
CA ALA A 38 -2.15 0.77 9.89
C ALA A 38 -2.64 0.32 8.51
N ARG A 39 -2.74 -1.00 8.28
CA ARG A 39 -3.33 -1.57 7.06
C ARG A 39 -4.81 -1.20 6.91
N GLU A 40 -5.61 -1.40 7.96
CA GLU A 40 -7.05 -1.07 7.96
C GLU A 40 -7.26 0.40 7.65
N TRP A 41 -6.51 1.28 8.31
CA TRP A 41 -6.56 2.72 8.06
C TRP A 41 -6.19 3.08 6.62
N ALA A 42 -5.12 2.51 6.10
CA ALA A 42 -4.74 2.72 4.70
C ALA A 42 -5.82 2.23 3.74
N THR A 43 -6.43 1.07 4.02
CA THR A 43 -7.49 0.48 3.20
C THR A 43 -8.77 1.32 3.23
N GLU A 44 -9.18 1.80 4.41
CA GLU A 44 -10.34 2.66 4.56
C GLU A 44 -10.17 4.00 3.81
N MET A 45 -9.02 4.63 3.99
CA MET A 45 -8.73 5.89 3.32
C MET A 45 -8.72 5.72 1.80
N TRP A 46 -8.16 4.61 1.34
CA TRP A 46 -8.11 4.27 -0.07
C TRP A 46 -9.50 3.94 -0.63
N GLY A 47 -10.30 3.12 0.05
CA GLY A 47 -11.66 2.76 -0.36
C GLY A 47 -12.56 3.96 -0.62
N ARG A 48 -12.39 5.04 0.13
CA ARG A 48 -13.09 6.31 -0.10
C ARG A 48 -12.64 7.00 -1.40
N MET A 49 -11.38 6.87 -1.78
CA MET A 49 -10.84 7.45 -3.02
C MET A 49 -11.27 6.66 -4.25
N THR A 50 -11.32 5.33 -4.16
CA THR A 50 -11.77 4.45 -5.27
C THR A 50 -13.25 4.64 -5.59
N GLN A 51 -14.10 4.83 -4.58
CA GLN A 51 -15.51 5.13 -4.79
C GLN A 51 -15.74 6.43 -5.59
N MET A 52 -14.82 7.37 -5.51
CA MET A 52 -14.87 8.63 -6.26
C MET A 52 -14.31 8.51 -7.68
N ALA A 53 -13.40 7.59 -7.92
CA ALA A 53 -12.64 7.46 -9.19
C ALA A 53 -13.18 6.37 -10.14
N GLY A 54 -14.04 5.46 -9.66
CA GLY A 54 -14.48 4.27 -10.39
C GLY A 54 -13.49 3.10 -10.22
N GLU A 55 -14.02 1.91 -9.93
CA GLU A 55 -13.20 0.74 -9.55
C GLU A 55 -12.54 0.02 -10.73
N GLU A 56 -12.96 0.24 -11.95
CA GLU A 56 -12.71 -0.63 -13.10
C GLU A 56 -11.26 -0.61 -13.62
N HIS A 57 -10.41 0.30 -13.13
CA HIS A 57 -9.06 0.47 -13.67
C HIS A 57 -7.98 0.69 -12.60
N ILE A 58 -8.18 0.14 -11.40
CA ILE A 58 -7.25 0.35 -10.28
C ILE A 58 -6.56 -0.95 -9.89
N SER A 59 -5.23 -0.93 -9.87
CA SER A 59 -4.42 -2.03 -9.34
C SER A 59 -3.82 -1.64 -7.99
N VAL A 60 -4.10 -2.43 -6.95
CA VAL A 60 -3.59 -2.20 -5.60
C VAL A 60 -2.68 -3.35 -5.18
N SER A 61 -1.47 -3.04 -4.78
CA SER A 61 -0.53 -3.97 -4.14
C SER A 61 -0.26 -3.54 -2.71
N SER A 62 -0.23 -4.50 -1.77
CA SER A 62 -0.16 -4.22 -0.34
C SER A 62 0.88 -5.11 0.35
N TRP A 63 1.77 -4.50 1.14
CA TRP A 63 2.93 -5.14 1.75
C TRP A 63 3.06 -4.74 3.22
N SER A 64 3.24 -5.74 4.12
CA SER A 64 3.67 -5.41 5.49
C SER A 64 5.18 -5.13 5.50
N ILE A 65 5.64 -4.25 6.40
CA ILE A 65 7.08 -3.97 6.56
C ILE A 65 7.83 -5.26 6.87
N ASP A 66 7.30 -6.14 7.70
CA ASP A 66 7.91 -7.44 8.02
C ASP A 66 8.06 -8.34 6.78
N SER A 67 7.18 -8.24 5.81
CA SER A 67 7.27 -8.99 4.55
C SER A 67 8.43 -8.54 3.67
N LEU A 68 8.87 -7.30 3.81
CA LEU A 68 10.01 -6.74 3.06
C LEU A 68 11.35 -7.39 3.44
N ALA A 69 11.44 -8.06 4.58
CA ALA A 69 12.62 -8.85 4.95
C ALA A 69 12.81 -10.11 4.08
N ARG A 70 11.79 -10.52 3.31
CA ARG A 70 11.85 -11.68 2.42
C ARG A 70 12.27 -11.25 1.02
N PRO A 71 13.35 -11.85 0.42
CA PRO A 71 13.91 -11.37 -0.85
C PRO A 71 12.90 -11.34 -2.02
N GLU A 72 12.04 -12.35 -2.13
CA GLU A 72 11.05 -12.43 -3.22
C GLU A 72 10.02 -11.29 -3.08
N MET A 73 9.47 -11.11 -1.87
CA MET A 73 8.50 -10.05 -1.58
C MET A 73 9.12 -8.67 -1.72
N PHE A 74 10.37 -8.51 -1.31
CA PHE A 74 11.11 -7.27 -1.45
C PHE A 74 11.26 -6.85 -2.90
N ALA A 75 11.69 -7.75 -3.79
CA ALA A 75 11.89 -7.45 -5.20
C ALA A 75 10.57 -7.02 -5.88
N GLU A 76 9.48 -7.70 -5.54
CA GLU A 76 8.14 -7.41 -6.04
C GLU A 76 7.61 -6.06 -5.52
N ALA A 77 7.76 -5.80 -4.21
CA ALA A 77 7.38 -4.53 -3.59
C ALA A 77 8.17 -3.34 -4.14
N VAL A 78 9.47 -3.51 -4.43
CA VAL A 78 10.30 -2.49 -5.08
C VAL A 78 9.83 -2.23 -6.50
N SER A 79 9.54 -3.28 -7.28
CA SER A 79 9.03 -3.16 -8.65
C SER A 79 7.67 -2.47 -8.69
N SER A 80 6.78 -2.82 -7.75
CA SER A 80 5.47 -2.20 -7.60
C SER A 80 5.60 -0.70 -7.31
N ALA A 81 6.40 -0.30 -6.31
CA ALA A 81 6.61 1.10 -5.95
C ALA A 81 7.22 1.94 -7.08
N ALA A 82 8.14 1.35 -7.84
CA ALA A 82 8.77 2.05 -8.95
C ALA A 82 7.76 2.42 -10.05
N ARG A 83 6.70 1.61 -10.22
CA ARG A 83 5.63 1.82 -11.22
C ARG A 83 4.38 2.51 -10.66
N ALA A 84 4.24 2.61 -9.35
CA ALA A 84 3.05 3.15 -8.70
C ALA A 84 2.80 4.62 -9.07
N ASP A 85 1.54 4.98 -9.26
CA ASP A 85 1.09 6.37 -9.38
C ASP A 85 0.87 6.97 -7.98
N VAL A 86 0.45 6.11 -7.03
CA VAL A 86 0.29 6.48 -5.63
C VAL A 86 1.03 5.47 -4.74
N ILE A 87 1.87 5.99 -3.86
CA ILE A 87 2.52 5.20 -2.82
C ILE A 87 1.92 5.63 -1.47
N VAL A 88 1.42 4.67 -0.71
CA VAL A 88 0.90 4.88 0.64
C VAL A 88 1.86 4.24 1.64
N ILE A 89 2.35 5.00 2.59
CA ILE A 89 3.18 4.50 3.69
C ILE A 89 2.42 4.77 4.99
N ALA A 90 2.01 3.70 5.68
CA ALA A 90 1.25 3.76 6.92
C ALA A 90 2.11 3.23 8.09
N VAL A 91 2.57 4.14 8.94
CA VAL A 91 3.54 3.86 10.02
C VAL A 91 3.22 4.63 11.29
N SER A 92 3.75 4.15 12.40
CA SER A 92 3.79 4.93 13.64
C SER A 92 4.89 5.99 13.58
N ALA A 93 4.67 7.12 14.23
CA ALA A 93 5.70 8.12 14.45
C ALA A 93 6.80 7.52 15.34
N ALA A 94 8.03 7.61 14.88
CA ALA A 94 9.19 7.06 15.60
C ALA A 94 10.43 7.93 15.35
N GLU A 95 11.36 7.92 16.29
CA GLU A 95 12.66 8.55 16.09
C GLU A 95 13.44 7.90 14.94
N LYS A 96 13.29 6.58 14.80
CA LYS A 96 13.89 5.80 13.71
C LYS A 96 12.84 4.90 13.09
N LEU A 97 12.62 5.04 11.79
CA LEU A 97 11.77 4.13 11.03
C LEU A 97 12.39 2.72 10.95
N PRO A 98 11.56 1.68 10.78
CA PRO A 98 12.02 0.32 10.57
C PRO A 98 13.08 0.24 9.45
N ILE A 99 14.15 -0.50 9.69
CA ILE A 99 15.26 -0.59 8.74
C ILE A 99 14.82 -1.15 7.39
N ASP A 100 13.94 -2.15 7.38
CA ASP A 100 13.43 -2.76 6.15
C ASP A 100 12.65 -1.77 5.30
N LEU A 101 11.89 -0.86 5.92
CA LEU A 101 11.23 0.25 5.23
C LEU A 101 12.26 1.20 4.60
N CYS A 102 13.30 1.56 5.35
CA CYS A 102 14.36 2.45 4.84
C CYS A 102 15.11 1.83 3.67
N VAL A 103 15.44 0.54 3.74
CA VAL A 103 16.10 -0.22 2.68
C VAL A 103 15.22 -0.31 1.44
N TRP A 104 13.93 -0.60 1.63
CA TRP A 104 12.95 -0.62 0.54
C TRP A 104 12.83 0.74 -0.16
N ILE A 105 12.74 1.83 0.61
CA ILE A 105 12.72 3.19 0.06
C ILE A 105 13.98 3.46 -0.76
N ALA A 106 15.15 3.14 -0.22
CA ALA A 106 16.42 3.33 -0.91
C ALA A 106 16.52 2.53 -2.21
N ALA A 107 15.84 1.39 -2.30
CA ALA A 107 15.85 0.53 -3.48
C ALA A 107 14.94 1.03 -4.61
N TRP A 108 13.75 1.55 -4.34
CA TRP A 108 12.82 1.96 -5.40
C TRP A 108 12.99 3.43 -5.83
N VAL A 109 13.39 4.35 -4.94
CA VAL A 109 13.54 5.77 -5.26
C VAL A 109 14.41 6.02 -6.51
N PRO A 110 15.63 5.42 -6.64
CA PRO A 110 16.44 5.63 -7.83
C PRO A 110 15.90 4.94 -9.09
N ARG A 111 15.02 3.94 -8.94
CA ARG A 111 14.41 3.20 -10.06
C ARG A 111 13.18 3.91 -10.62
N ARG A 112 12.67 4.89 -9.92
CA ARG A 112 11.52 5.67 -10.37
C ARG A 112 11.97 6.68 -11.42
N ALA A 113 11.75 6.37 -12.70
CA ALA A 113 12.06 7.24 -13.82
C ALA A 113 11.10 8.44 -13.86
N ARG A 114 11.39 9.54 -13.16
CA ARG A 114 10.71 10.86 -13.22
C ARG A 114 9.20 10.84 -13.53
N ARG A 115 8.53 9.76 -13.20
CA ARG A 115 7.09 9.58 -13.37
C ARG A 115 6.37 10.42 -12.32
N ALA A 116 5.41 11.24 -12.74
CA ALA A 116 4.55 11.97 -11.83
C ALA A 116 3.79 10.99 -10.92
N GLY A 117 3.44 11.40 -9.72
CA GLY A 117 2.69 10.59 -8.78
C GLY A 117 2.66 11.22 -7.39
N SER A 118 2.17 10.47 -6.42
CA SER A 118 1.92 10.95 -5.06
C SER A 118 2.47 9.97 -4.01
N LEU A 119 2.95 10.51 -2.90
CA LEU A 119 3.25 9.78 -1.69
C LEU A 119 2.31 10.25 -0.57
N ALA A 120 1.42 9.38 -0.14
CA ALA A 120 0.57 9.58 1.02
C ALA A 120 1.24 8.97 2.25
N ALA A 121 1.54 9.78 3.24
CA ALA A 121 2.12 9.33 4.51
C ALA A 121 1.04 9.32 5.58
N LEU A 122 0.65 8.14 6.04
CA LEU A 122 -0.28 7.94 7.14
C LEU A 122 0.54 7.70 8.41
N ILE A 123 0.59 8.70 9.27
CA ILE A 123 1.46 8.69 10.45
C ILE A 123 0.58 8.61 11.70
N ARG A 124 0.68 7.49 12.42
CA ARG A 124 0.05 7.33 13.72
C ARG A 124 0.88 8.03 14.77
N LEU A 125 0.26 9.01 15.43
CA LEU A 125 0.88 9.73 16.53
C LEU A 125 0.74 8.97 17.84
N PRO A 126 1.74 9.01 18.75
CA PRO A 126 1.57 8.56 20.11
C PRO A 126 0.52 9.41 20.84
N GLN A 127 -0.11 8.87 21.86
CA GLN A 127 -1.10 9.61 22.67
C GLN A 127 -0.50 10.80 23.42
N GLU A 128 0.77 10.69 23.78
CA GLU A 128 1.51 11.81 24.35
C GLU A 128 2.25 12.55 23.24
N PRO A 129 2.23 13.91 23.23
CA PRO A 129 2.92 14.70 22.23
C PRO A 129 4.44 14.48 22.35
N ASP A 130 5.00 13.79 21.38
CA ASP A 130 6.44 13.57 21.25
C ASP A 130 6.96 14.22 19.95
N CYS A 131 8.19 14.72 20.00
CA CYS A 131 8.83 15.34 18.81
C CYS A 131 9.11 14.32 17.69
N GLN A 132 8.90 13.04 17.91
CA GLN A 132 9.17 11.95 16.96
C GLN A 132 8.33 12.03 15.68
N ALA A 133 7.11 12.59 15.76
CA ALA A 133 6.22 12.75 14.61
C ALA A 133 6.84 13.64 13.52
N PHE A 134 7.52 14.69 13.91
CA PHE A 134 8.18 15.61 12.96
C PHE A 134 9.30 14.89 12.18
N SER A 135 10.09 14.05 12.85
CA SER A 135 11.17 13.30 12.22
C SER A 135 10.64 12.35 11.13
N THR A 136 9.61 11.58 11.42
CA THR A 136 8.97 10.66 10.44
C THR A 136 8.40 11.41 9.25
N ARG A 137 7.65 12.48 9.49
CA ARG A 137 7.04 13.29 8.42
C ARG A 137 8.10 13.93 7.53
N ASP A 138 9.12 14.54 8.12
CA ASP A 138 10.16 15.24 7.37
C ASP A 138 11.01 14.25 6.57
N PHE A 139 11.29 13.07 7.09
CA PHE A 139 11.95 12.01 6.34
C PHE A 139 11.13 11.60 5.11
N LEU A 140 9.83 11.29 5.27
CA LEU A 140 8.97 10.89 4.16
C LEU A 140 8.76 12.02 3.15
N ARG A 141 8.75 13.27 3.60
CA ARG A 141 8.73 14.45 2.72
C ARG A 141 9.99 14.53 1.86
N LEU A 142 11.17 14.28 2.44
CA LEU A 142 12.42 14.23 1.69
C LEU A 142 12.44 13.08 0.68
N VAL A 143 11.88 11.92 1.04
CA VAL A 143 11.71 10.79 0.13
C VAL A 143 10.85 11.19 -1.07
N ALA A 144 9.68 11.80 -0.82
CA ALA A 144 8.78 12.28 -1.87
C ALA A 144 9.48 13.27 -2.80
N LEU A 145 10.21 14.24 -2.24
CA LEU A 145 10.98 15.22 -3.01
C LEU A 145 12.02 14.55 -3.92
N LYS A 146 12.79 13.59 -3.37
CA LYS A 146 13.80 12.85 -4.14
C LYS A 146 13.20 12.00 -5.25
N ALA A 147 12.01 11.45 -5.02
CA ALA A 147 11.29 10.62 -5.98
C ALA A 147 10.47 11.44 -7.00
N GLY A 148 10.39 12.76 -6.86
CA GLY A 148 9.56 13.63 -7.71
C GLY A 148 8.06 13.44 -7.49
N LEU A 149 7.64 13.11 -6.26
CA LEU A 149 6.26 12.84 -5.86
C LEU A 149 5.64 14.04 -5.14
N ALA A 150 4.35 14.28 -5.36
CA ALA A 150 3.56 15.13 -4.49
C ALA A 150 3.43 14.48 -3.11
N PHE A 151 3.56 15.26 -2.03
CA PHE A 151 3.55 14.74 -0.67
C PHE A 151 2.26 15.08 0.07
N PHE A 152 1.56 14.07 0.58
CA PHE A 152 0.30 14.19 1.31
C PHE A 152 0.40 13.54 2.69
N PRO A 153 0.81 14.26 3.73
CA PRO A 153 0.83 13.72 5.09
C PRO A 153 -0.58 13.71 5.70
N ARG A 154 -0.88 12.64 6.42
CA ARG A 154 -2.05 12.50 7.30
C ARG A 154 -1.56 11.99 8.64
N GLU A 155 -1.80 12.75 9.67
CA GLU A 155 -1.44 12.43 11.04
C GLU A 155 -2.72 12.18 11.83
N CYS A 156 -2.77 11.11 12.61
CA CYS A 156 -3.88 10.86 13.51
C CYS A 156 -3.44 10.09 14.76
N VAL A 157 -4.15 10.34 15.86
CA VAL A 157 -4.03 9.55 17.08
C VAL A 157 -5.04 8.41 16.96
N LEU A 158 -4.57 7.24 16.53
CA LEU A 158 -5.41 6.04 16.54
C LEU A 158 -5.37 5.43 17.95
N PRO A 159 -6.50 4.96 18.48
CA PRO A 159 -6.49 4.18 19.71
C PRO A 159 -5.61 2.95 19.47
N LEU A 160 -4.74 2.64 20.44
CA LEU A 160 -4.06 1.37 20.45
C LEU A 160 -5.14 0.28 20.38
N ALA A 161 -4.99 -0.67 19.45
CA ALA A 161 -5.85 -1.83 19.43
C ALA A 161 -5.83 -2.43 20.84
N SER A 162 -6.97 -2.41 21.52
CA SER A 162 -7.07 -3.06 22.83
C SER A 162 -6.68 -4.51 22.62
N PRO A 163 -5.74 -5.06 23.40
CA PRO A 163 -5.48 -6.49 23.33
C PRO A 163 -6.80 -7.19 23.53
N ASP A 164 -7.21 -8.01 22.57
CA ASP A 164 -8.42 -8.82 22.63
C ASP A 164 -8.39 -9.67 23.91
N PHE A 165 -9.06 -9.21 24.95
CA PHE A 165 -9.42 -10.02 26.12
C PHE A 165 -10.58 -10.98 25.79
N SER A 166 -10.66 -11.49 24.56
CA SER A 166 -11.56 -12.56 24.14
C SER A 166 -11.04 -13.94 24.59
N GLY A 167 -10.53 -14.04 25.79
CA GLY A 167 -9.98 -15.28 26.35
C GLY A 167 -10.28 -15.48 27.81
N MET A 168 -11.15 -14.67 28.39
CA MET A 168 -11.62 -14.93 29.78
C MET A 168 -12.83 -15.83 29.68
N GLU A 169 -12.57 -17.16 29.52
CA GLU A 169 -13.55 -18.19 29.81
C GLU A 169 -14.03 -17.98 31.25
N THR A 170 -15.29 -17.61 31.38
CA THR A 170 -15.99 -17.65 32.67
C THR A 170 -16.05 -19.11 33.11
N ILE A 171 -15.14 -19.52 33.97
CA ILE A 171 -15.26 -20.77 34.73
C ILE A 171 -16.52 -20.61 35.57
N LYS A 172 -17.62 -21.18 35.10
CA LYS A 172 -18.79 -21.41 35.87
C LYS A 172 -18.44 -22.48 36.89
N ASP A 173 -18.03 -22.08 38.10
CA ASP A 173 -18.01 -22.96 39.26
C ASP A 173 -19.44 -23.36 39.59
N LYS A 174 -19.71 -24.62 39.25
CA LYS A 174 -20.88 -25.36 39.70
C LYS A 174 -20.59 -25.82 41.12
N THR A 175 -20.88 -25.04 42.11
CA THR A 175 -21.12 -25.61 43.44
C THR A 175 -22.14 -24.72 44.17
N GLY A 176 -23.39 -25.20 44.15
CA GLY A 176 -24.42 -24.67 45.00
C GLY A 176 -24.19 -25.12 46.43
N SER A 177 -24.24 -24.19 47.34
CA SER A 177 -24.82 -24.43 48.66
C SER A 177 -25.11 -23.09 49.35
N MET A 178 -26.36 -22.77 49.39
CA MET A 178 -26.90 -21.77 50.33
C MET A 178 -26.93 -22.37 51.74
N THR A 179 -26.38 -21.68 52.70
CA THR A 179 -26.88 -21.73 54.09
C THR A 179 -26.62 -20.37 54.75
N PRO A 180 -27.66 -19.70 55.24
CA PRO A 180 -27.50 -18.53 56.08
C PRO A 180 -27.37 -19.00 57.54
N VAL A 181 -26.38 -18.49 58.23
CA VAL A 181 -26.38 -18.58 59.75
C VAL A 181 -26.31 -17.16 60.28
N PHE A 182 -27.42 -16.80 60.94
CA PHE A 182 -27.48 -15.67 61.86
C PHE A 182 -26.79 -16.07 63.17
N ALA A 183 -25.96 -15.22 63.68
CA ALA A 183 -25.80 -14.90 65.09
C ALA A 183 -24.95 -13.63 65.23
#